data_270b0f0e961d5b2961beca35bc151a0f
#
_entry.id   270b0f0e961d5b2961beca35bc151a0f
#
_cell.length_a   1.000
_cell.length_b   1.000
_cell.length_c   1.000
_cell.angle_alpha   90.00
_cell.angle_beta   90.00
_cell.angle_gamma   90.00
#
_symmetry.space_group_name_H-M   'P 1'
#
loop_
_entity.id
_entity.type
_entity.pdbx_description
1 polymer ?
#
loop_
_entity_poly.entity_id
_entity_poly.type
_entity_poly.pdbx_seq_one_letter_code
_entity_poly.pdbx_strand_id
1 'polypeptide(L)'
;MIFEELDEFNKDVKRLIKKYRTLHDDLEVVRKVLTVIPDERPPFSFRIDKLGIQTCIIKVKKIACKALQGRGVNSGLRLVYAYKPNEQRIIFIELYHK
;
A
#
# COMPACT_ATOMS: atom_id res chain seq x y z
N MET A 1 9.01 12.87 2.69
CA MET A 1 8.12 12.06 1.83
C MET A 1 6.71 12.59 1.91
N ILE A 2 6.13 12.88 0.76
CA ILE A 2 4.75 13.37 0.66
C ILE A 2 3.86 12.19 0.28
N PHE A 3 2.80 11.97 1.05
CA PHE A 3 1.81 10.93 0.76
C PHE A 3 0.52 11.55 0.26
N GLU A 4 0.04 11.08 -0.87
CA GLU A 4 -1.25 11.48 -1.43
C GLU A 4 -2.10 10.23 -1.64
N GLU A 5 -3.40 10.45 -1.84
CA GLU A 5 -4.37 9.37 -1.99
C GLU A 5 -5.33 9.72 -3.10
N LEU A 6 -5.53 8.80 -4.03
CA LEU A 6 -6.58 8.97 -5.03
C LEU A 6 -7.95 8.70 -4.40
N ASP A 7 -9.00 9.26 -4.99
CA ASP A 7 -10.37 9.04 -4.52
C ASP A 7 -10.73 7.55 -4.49
N GLU A 8 -10.24 6.79 -5.47
CA GLU A 8 -10.49 5.35 -5.53
C GLU A 8 -9.89 4.63 -4.32
N PHE A 9 -8.68 5.02 -3.91
CA PHE A 9 -8.07 4.47 -2.70
C PHE A 9 -8.91 4.79 -1.46
N ASN A 10 -9.39 6.03 -1.35
CA ASN A 10 -10.20 6.43 -0.20
C ASN A 10 -11.52 5.66 -0.13
N LYS A 11 -12.14 5.38 -1.29
CA LYS A 11 -13.33 4.54 -1.36
C LYS A 11 -13.03 3.10 -0.92
N ASP A 12 -11.89 2.57 -1.32
CA ASP A 12 -11.45 1.23 -0.91
C ASP A 12 -11.30 1.15 0.61
N VAL A 13 -10.63 2.13 1.21
CA VAL A 13 -10.45 2.19 2.67
C VAL A 13 -11.79 2.24 3.37
N LYS A 14 -12.69 3.11 2.92
CA LYS A 14 -14.01 3.29 3.51
C LYS A 14 -14.81 1.99 3.49
N ARG A 15 -14.68 1.21 2.42
CA ARG A 15 -15.33 -0.09 2.30
C ARG A 15 -14.70 -1.14 3.17
N LEU A 16 -13.37 -1.21 3.15
CA LEU A 16 -12.61 -2.27 3.83
C LEU A 16 -12.54 -2.07 5.34
N ILE A 17 -12.58 -0.83 5.83
CA ILE A 17 -12.46 -0.55 7.27
C ILE A 17 -13.58 -1.22 8.08
N LYS A 18 -14.72 -1.45 7.47
CA LYS A 18 -15.87 -2.11 8.13
C LYS A 18 -15.53 -3.54 8.54
N LYS A 19 -14.68 -4.21 7.75
CA LYS A 19 -14.26 -5.59 8.01
C LYS A 19 -12.90 -5.63 8.73
N TYR A 20 -12.00 -4.73 8.37
CA TYR A 20 -10.65 -4.68 8.91
C TYR A 20 -10.52 -3.43 9.78
N ARG A 21 -11.00 -3.52 11.02
CA ARG A 21 -11.18 -2.37 11.93
C ARG A 21 -9.91 -1.60 12.25
N THR A 22 -8.75 -2.26 12.17
CA THR A 22 -7.45 -1.65 12.47
C THR A 22 -6.78 -1.05 11.25
N LEU A 23 -7.50 -0.97 10.12
CA LEU A 23 -6.93 -0.61 8.83
C LEU A 23 -6.22 0.75 8.84
N HIS A 24 -6.78 1.77 9.49
CA HIS A 24 -6.13 3.08 9.58
C HIS A 24 -4.77 2.99 10.25
N ASP A 25 -4.68 2.27 11.36
CA ASP A 25 -3.42 2.07 12.08
C ASP A 25 -2.44 1.24 11.25
N ASP A 26 -2.95 0.20 10.59
CA ASP A 26 -2.12 -0.66 9.75
C ASP A 26 -1.52 0.11 8.57
N LEU A 27 -2.29 1.01 7.97
CA LEU A 27 -1.80 1.86 6.89
C LEU A 27 -0.78 2.89 7.37
N GLU A 28 -0.89 3.37 8.61
CA GLU A 28 0.13 4.24 9.20
C GLU A 28 1.47 3.53 9.31
N VAL A 29 1.45 2.25 9.70
CA VAL A 29 2.66 1.43 9.74
C VAL A 29 3.25 1.29 8.33
N VAL A 30 2.40 1.05 7.34
CA VAL A 30 2.84 0.96 5.93
C VAL A 30 3.50 2.27 5.49
N ARG A 31 2.91 3.42 5.81
CA ARG A 31 3.51 4.73 5.47
C ARG A 31 4.89 4.89 6.08
N LYS A 32 5.09 4.47 7.33
CA LYS A 32 6.39 4.53 7.99
C LYS A 32 7.41 3.65 7.27
N VAL A 33 7.01 2.44 6.87
CA VAL A 33 7.89 1.53 6.13
C VAL A 33 8.26 2.14 4.78
N LEU A 34 7.29 2.69 4.05
CA LEU A 34 7.52 3.28 2.73
C LEU A 34 8.36 4.55 2.79
N THR A 35 8.38 5.24 3.91
CA THR A 35 9.27 6.39 4.11
C THR A 35 10.73 5.94 4.08
N VAL A 36 11.02 4.75 4.58
CA VAL A 36 12.38 4.17 4.61
C VAL A 36 12.70 3.43 3.33
N ILE A 37 11.75 2.64 2.80
CA ILE A 37 11.94 1.83 1.58
C ILE A 37 10.81 2.10 0.58
N PRO A 38 10.85 3.28 -0.09
CA PRO A 38 9.78 3.67 -1.01
C PRO A 38 9.74 2.87 -2.32
N ASP A 39 10.89 2.35 -2.79
CA ASP A 39 10.97 1.54 -4.00
C ASP A 39 10.70 0.07 -3.66
N GLU A 40 10.62 -0.77 -4.69
CA GLU A 40 10.33 -2.19 -4.47
C GLU A 40 11.34 -2.85 -3.53
N ARG A 41 10.84 -3.77 -2.72
CA ARG A 41 11.65 -4.57 -1.79
C ARG A 41 11.05 -5.97 -1.65
N PRO A 42 11.35 -6.90 -2.58
CA PRO A 42 10.83 -8.27 -2.48
C PRO A 42 11.28 -8.95 -1.18
N PRO A 43 10.46 -9.77 -0.55
CA PRO A 43 9.10 -10.17 -0.93
C PRO A 43 7.99 -9.23 -0.43
N PHE A 44 8.35 -8.11 0.21
CA PHE A 44 7.39 -7.14 0.73
C PHE A 44 6.65 -6.41 -0.39
N SER A 45 7.37 -5.94 -1.41
CA SER A 45 6.78 -5.16 -2.50
C SER A 45 7.48 -5.45 -3.83
N PHE A 46 6.75 -5.22 -4.92
CA PHE A 46 7.20 -5.53 -6.28
C PHE A 46 6.76 -4.43 -7.25
N ARG A 47 7.64 -4.07 -8.18
CA ARG A 47 7.25 -3.20 -9.29
C ARG A 47 6.33 -3.93 -10.25
N ILE A 48 5.37 -3.18 -10.80
CA ILE A 48 4.50 -3.67 -11.87
C ILE A 48 5.02 -3.09 -13.17
N ASP A 49 5.82 -3.87 -13.89
CA ASP A 49 6.56 -3.38 -15.07
C ASP A 49 5.80 -3.50 -16.40
N LYS A 50 4.62 -4.13 -16.38
CA LYS A 50 3.92 -4.48 -17.62
C LYS A 50 2.92 -3.43 -18.09
N LEU A 51 2.93 -2.24 -17.47
CA LEU A 51 1.92 -1.23 -17.75
C LEU A 51 2.32 -0.27 -18.89
N GLY A 52 3.55 -0.38 -19.40
CA GLY A 52 4.03 0.47 -20.47
C GLY A 52 4.07 1.96 -20.14
N ILE A 53 4.01 2.32 -18.86
CA ILE A 53 4.07 3.70 -18.38
C ILE A 53 5.40 3.97 -17.70
N GLN A 54 5.82 5.23 -17.70
CA GLN A 54 7.10 5.61 -17.10
C GLN A 54 7.03 5.77 -15.58
N THR A 55 5.84 5.94 -15.02
CA THR A 55 5.67 6.07 -13.59
C THR A 55 5.92 4.72 -12.90
N CYS A 56 6.72 4.74 -11.84
CA CYS A 56 7.01 3.55 -11.06
C CYS A 56 5.77 3.16 -10.24
N ILE A 57 5.13 2.06 -10.61
CA ILE A 57 3.98 1.51 -9.89
C ILE A 57 4.42 0.30 -9.09
N ILE A 58 4.06 0.26 -7.83
CA ILE A 58 4.51 -0.77 -6.89
C ILE A 58 3.30 -1.38 -6.19
N LYS A 59 3.33 -2.71 -6.05
CA LYS A 59 2.33 -3.46 -5.28
C LYS A 59 2.96 -3.97 -4.01
N VAL A 60 2.39 -3.62 -2.86
CA VAL A 60 2.76 -4.15 -1.55
C VAL A 60 1.94 -5.40 -1.27
N LYS A 61 2.60 -6.52 -0.99
CA LYS A 61 1.96 -7.82 -0.74
C LYS A 61 1.99 -8.25 0.71
N LYS A 62 2.90 -7.73 1.52
CA LYS A 62 3.10 -8.17 2.91
C LYS A 62 2.65 -7.08 3.87
N ILE A 63 1.34 -6.95 4.03
CA ILE A 63 0.73 -5.97 4.92
C ILE A 63 0.18 -6.67 6.15
N ALA A 64 0.66 -6.27 7.34
CA ALA A 64 0.09 -6.76 8.59
C ALA A 64 -1.24 -6.05 8.86
N CYS A 65 -2.23 -6.81 9.29
CA CYS A 65 -3.52 -6.26 9.72
C CYS A 65 -3.81 -6.81 11.12
N LYS A 66 -3.82 -5.93 12.12
CA LYS A 66 -3.99 -6.33 13.52
C LYS A 66 -5.35 -6.99 13.76
N ALA A 67 -6.35 -6.62 12.98
CA ALA A 67 -7.68 -7.22 13.07
C ALA A 67 -7.68 -8.70 12.66
N LEU A 68 -6.66 -9.14 11.91
CA LEU A 68 -6.51 -10.53 11.47
C LEU A 68 -5.43 -11.21 12.31
N GLN A 69 -5.78 -11.56 13.53
CA GLN A 69 -4.85 -12.17 14.47
C GLN A 69 -4.26 -13.48 13.93
N GLY A 70 -2.97 -13.70 14.20
CA GLY A 70 -2.27 -14.91 13.82
C GLY A 70 -1.80 -14.96 12.38
N ARG A 71 -2.11 -13.97 11.55
CA ARG A 71 -1.68 -13.93 10.15
C ARG A 71 -0.40 -13.14 9.91
N GLY A 72 -0.01 -12.25 10.84
CA GLY A 72 1.15 -11.40 10.66
C GLY A 72 1.03 -10.58 9.36
N VAL A 73 2.08 -10.64 8.52
CA VAL A 73 2.10 -9.92 7.23
C VAL A 73 1.32 -10.64 6.11
N ASN A 74 0.65 -11.75 6.42
CA ASN A 74 -0.10 -12.54 5.44
C ASN A 74 -1.60 -12.24 5.51
N SER A 75 -1.97 -10.98 5.65
CA SER A 75 -3.37 -10.56 5.75
C SER A 75 -4.18 -10.75 4.48
N GLY A 76 -3.50 -10.82 3.35
CA GLY A 76 -4.15 -10.83 2.03
C GLY A 76 -4.44 -9.45 1.48
N LEU A 77 -4.22 -8.39 2.28
CA LEU A 77 -4.37 -7.02 1.80
C LEU A 77 -3.26 -6.65 0.84
N ARG A 78 -3.62 -5.92 -0.21
CA ARG A 78 -2.70 -5.48 -1.27
C ARG A 78 -2.87 -3.99 -1.47
N LEU A 79 -1.75 -3.26 -1.50
CA LEU A 79 -1.72 -1.82 -1.75
C LEU A 79 -0.97 -1.57 -3.04
N VAL A 80 -1.56 -0.78 -3.93
CA VAL A 80 -0.90 -0.32 -5.16
C VAL A 80 -0.65 1.18 -5.02
N TYR A 81 0.58 1.60 -5.28
CA TYR A 81 0.95 3.00 -5.21
C TYR A 81 1.90 3.39 -6.34
N ALA A 82 1.91 4.69 -6.67
CA ALA A 82 2.88 5.27 -7.57
C ALA A 82 3.99 5.93 -6.76
N TYR A 83 5.23 5.71 -7.14
CA TYR A 83 6.38 6.32 -6.49
C TYR A 83 7.05 7.29 -7.45
N LYS A 84 7.19 8.55 -7.01
CA LYS A 84 7.85 9.61 -7.76
C LYS A 84 9.09 10.07 -6.97
N PRO A 85 10.26 9.45 -7.23
CA PRO A 85 11.46 9.72 -6.43
C PRO A 85 11.94 11.18 -6.52
N ASN A 86 11.84 11.79 -7.70
CA ASN A 86 12.29 13.17 -7.88
C ASN A 86 11.46 14.17 -7.09
N GLU A 87 10.22 13.82 -6.75
CA GLU A 87 9.31 14.66 -5.98
C GLU A 87 9.23 14.24 -4.52
N GLN A 88 9.89 13.15 -4.14
CA GLN A 88 9.75 12.52 -2.83
C GLN A 88 8.28 12.28 -2.50
N ARG A 89 7.54 11.70 -3.46
CA ARG A 89 6.09 11.58 -3.39
C ARG A 89 5.63 10.15 -3.63
N ILE A 90 4.66 9.74 -2.83
CA ILE A 90 3.96 8.45 -2.99
C ILE A 90 2.47 8.74 -3.10
N ILE A 91 1.82 8.16 -4.11
CA ILE A 91 0.39 8.32 -4.35
C ILE A 91 -0.27 6.95 -4.21
N PHE A 92 -1.10 6.78 -3.20
CA PHE A 92 -1.87 5.54 -3.01
C PHE A 92 -2.99 5.49 -4.04
N ILE A 93 -3.03 4.41 -4.81
CA ILE A 93 -3.94 4.26 -5.94
C ILE A 93 -5.11 3.35 -5.57
N GLU A 94 -4.82 2.21 -4.97
CA GLU A 94 -5.82 1.16 -4.76
C GLU A 94 -5.44 0.29 -3.57
N LEU A 95 -6.46 -0.16 -2.84
CA LEU A 95 -6.30 -1.12 -1.76
C LEU A 95 -7.36 -2.21 -1.93
N TYR A 96 -6.95 -3.48 -1.90
CA TYR A 96 -7.88 -4.57 -2.06
C TYR A 96 -7.44 -5.79 -1.25
N HIS A 97 -8.36 -6.72 -1.05
CA HIS A 97 -8.06 -8.00 -0.44
C HIS A 97 -8.02 -9.07 -1.53
N LYS A 98 -7.01 -9.86 -1.50
CA LYS A 98 -6.82 -10.94 -2.46
C LYS A 98 -7.91 -12.01 -2.36
#